data_2c3e9cdd1f52e3884b3e9f910b0f15bc
#
_entry.id   2c3e9cdd1f52e3884b3e9f910b0f15bc
#
_cell.length_a   1.000
_cell.length_b   1.000
_cell.length_c   1.000
_cell.angle_alpha   90.00
_cell.angle_beta   90.00
_cell.angle_gamma   90.00
#
_symmetry.space_group_name_H-M   'P 1'
#
loop_
_entity.id
_entity.type
_entity.pdbx_description
1 polymer ?
#
loop_
_entity_poly.entity_id
_entity_poly.type
_entity_poly.pdbx_seq_one_letter_code
_entity_poly.pdbx_strand_id
1 'polypeptide(L)'
;MLNTLAQPAAADVTRQAAVIAALSATIGANVLANSLPLNGQTTGEVAARFPLLIIPAGYTFSIWGLIYAGLIGYAVYQALPRQRDNERLRRIAWPFVVSCAANVAWLLLWHYNRFGLTLGAMVGLLLALITIDVRLGQTRGPWVERLLVRLPFSIYLGWVSVATIINAAVSLYAAGWEGTPASREAWTAGLLSLGAALGATLGVSRGDPAFPAVIAWAFAGVAARQAGAPLVAPVAWAAAAAALVTAPMAWLRAYRHRAHA
;
A
#
# COMPACT_ATOMS: atom_id res chain seq x y z
N MET A 1 12.28 -43.38 -13.00
CA MET A 1 11.20 -42.42 -13.36
C MET A 1 10.54 -41.71 -12.20
N LEU A 2 11.02 -41.83 -10.96
CA LEU A 2 10.37 -41.25 -9.74
C LEU A 2 10.97 -39.89 -9.31
N ASN A 3 12.05 -39.42 -9.91
CA ASN A 3 12.77 -38.23 -9.39
C ASN A 3 12.36 -36.88 -10.04
N THR A 4 11.58 -36.89 -11.11
CA THR A 4 11.19 -35.67 -11.84
C THR A 4 9.91 -35.00 -11.30
N LEU A 5 9.09 -35.72 -10.54
CA LEU A 5 7.85 -35.18 -9.96
C LEU A 5 8.03 -34.60 -8.54
N ALA A 6 9.12 -34.96 -7.83
CA ALA A 6 9.36 -34.50 -6.47
C ALA A 6 9.96 -33.07 -6.41
N GLN A 7 10.77 -32.66 -7.38
CA GLN A 7 11.41 -31.34 -7.37
C GLN A 7 10.44 -30.14 -7.53
N PRO A 8 9.44 -30.19 -8.43
CA PRO A 8 8.46 -29.09 -8.50
C PRO A 8 7.65 -28.92 -7.23
N ALA A 9 7.27 -30.01 -6.58
CA ALA A 9 6.50 -29.98 -5.33
C ALA A 9 7.32 -29.41 -4.16
N ALA A 10 8.61 -29.72 -4.06
CA ALA A 10 9.50 -29.17 -3.03
C ALA A 10 9.69 -27.65 -3.19
N ALA A 11 9.92 -27.18 -4.41
CA ALA A 11 10.07 -25.77 -4.72
C ALA A 11 8.80 -24.97 -4.36
N ASP A 12 7.62 -25.52 -4.60
CA ASP A 12 6.36 -24.86 -4.24
C ASP A 12 6.11 -24.82 -2.74
N VAL A 13 6.47 -25.86 -1.99
CA VAL A 13 6.40 -25.84 -0.53
C VAL A 13 7.36 -24.79 0.03
N THR A 14 8.59 -24.72 -0.47
CA THR A 14 9.58 -23.70 -0.08
C THR A 14 9.05 -22.29 -0.36
N ARG A 15 8.46 -22.06 -1.52
CA ARG A 15 7.82 -20.79 -1.88
C ARG A 15 6.70 -20.42 -0.90
N GLN A 16 5.80 -21.36 -0.62
CA GLN A 16 4.69 -21.15 0.34
C GLN A 16 5.22 -20.81 1.73
N ALA A 17 6.23 -21.52 2.20
CA ALA A 17 6.88 -21.27 3.49
C ALA A 17 7.57 -19.90 3.52
N ALA A 18 8.27 -19.50 2.45
CA ALA A 18 8.91 -18.20 2.35
C ALA A 18 7.91 -17.03 2.45
N VAL A 19 6.74 -17.16 1.82
CA VAL A 19 5.65 -16.16 1.91
C VAL A 19 5.17 -16.03 3.36
N ILE A 20 4.92 -17.16 4.05
CA ILE A 20 4.48 -17.15 5.44
C ILE A 20 5.56 -16.53 6.35
N ALA A 21 6.80 -16.97 6.23
CA ALA A 21 7.91 -16.47 7.03
C ALA A 21 8.13 -14.96 6.83
N ALA A 22 8.11 -14.48 5.59
CA ALA A 22 8.26 -13.06 5.27
C ALA A 22 7.14 -12.22 5.86
N LEU A 23 5.87 -12.66 5.74
CA LEU A 23 4.74 -11.96 6.35
C LEU A 23 4.83 -11.96 7.88
N SER A 24 5.14 -13.11 8.49
CA SER A 24 5.27 -13.21 9.95
C SER A 24 6.36 -12.28 10.48
N ALA A 25 7.50 -12.22 9.81
CA ALA A 25 8.58 -11.28 10.14
C ALA A 25 8.13 -9.81 10.01
N THR A 26 7.39 -9.50 8.94
CA THR A 26 6.86 -8.14 8.72
C THR A 26 5.87 -7.73 9.81
N ILE A 27 4.89 -8.58 10.11
CA ILE A 27 3.90 -8.30 11.15
C ILE A 27 4.60 -8.20 12.51
N GLY A 28 5.50 -9.15 12.82
CA GLY A 28 6.27 -9.13 14.06
C GLY A 28 7.07 -7.84 14.23
N ALA A 29 7.79 -7.41 13.21
CA ALA A 29 8.55 -6.16 13.24
C ALA A 29 7.63 -4.95 13.48
N ASN A 30 6.48 -4.87 12.79
CA ASN A 30 5.54 -3.77 12.94
C ASN A 30 4.85 -3.75 14.31
N VAL A 31 4.48 -4.92 14.85
CA VAL A 31 3.92 -5.03 16.21
C VAL A 31 4.96 -4.60 17.25
N LEU A 32 6.18 -5.10 17.14
CA LEU A 32 7.26 -4.73 18.06
C LEU A 32 7.58 -3.24 18.00
N ALA A 33 7.64 -2.66 16.81
CA ALA A 33 7.94 -1.24 16.63
C ALA A 33 6.90 -0.30 17.27
N ASN A 34 5.65 -0.73 17.38
CA ASN A 34 4.58 0.08 17.97
C ASN A 34 4.30 -0.28 19.45
N SER A 35 4.55 -1.55 19.86
CA SER A 35 4.33 -2.00 21.24
C SER A 35 5.52 -1.74 22.15
N LEU A 36 6.72 -1.87 21.60
CA LEU A 36 7.99 -1.53 22.25
C LEU A 36 8.64 -0.43 21.39
N PRO A 37 8.28 0.85 21.60
CA PRO A 37 8.62 1.93 20.69
C PRO A 37 10.11 1.90 20.31
N LEU A 38 10.41 1.50 19.07
CA LEU A 38 11.78 1.46 18.58
C LEU A 38 12.37 2.87 18.60
N ASN A 39 13.56 3.01 19.17
CA ASN A 39 14.18 4.32 19.37
C ASN A 39 13.28 5.32 20.14
N GLY A 40 12.44 4.80 21.06
CA GLY A 40 11.58 5.60 21.93
C GLY A 40 10.36 6.24 21.25
N GLN A 41 9.99 5.81 20.03
CA GLN A 41 8.93 6.45 19.25
C GLN A 41 8.11 5.41 18.49
N THR A 42 6.82 5.68 18.31
CA THR A 42 5.96 4.96 17.38
C THR A 42 6.06 5.54 15.96
N THR A 43 5.62 4.79 14.96
CA THR A 43 5.59 5.25 13.56
C THR A 43 4.82 6.56 13.39
N GLY A 44 3.70 6.72 14.11
CA GLY A 44 2.87 7.92 14.07
C GLY A 44 3.52 9.13 14.75
N GLU A 45 4.21 8.92 15.86
CA GLU A 45 4.94 10.00 16.56
C GLU A 45 6.10 10.54 15.71
N VAL A 46 6.83 9.66 15.01
CA VAL A 46 7.85 10.11 14.05
C VAL A 46 7.22 10.99 12.96
N ALA A 47 6.09 10.58 12.39
CA ALA A 47 5.38 11.38 11.38
C ALA A 47 4.90 12.73 11.95
N ALA A 48 4.39 12.74 13.18
CA ALA A 48 3.82 13.94 13.81
C ALA A 48 4.83 15.07 14.05
N ARG A 49 6.14 14.76 14.06
CA ARG A 49 7.22 15.76 14.23
C ARG A 49 7.37 16.71 13.04
N PHE A 50 6.88 16.32 11.88
CA PHE A 50 7.01 17.11 10.65
C PHE A 50 5.84 18.08 10.49
N PRO A 51 6.10 19.40 10.32
CA PRO A 51 5.08 20.41 10.12
C PRO A 51 4.59 20.41 8.65
N LEU A 52 4.31 19.23 8.12
CA LEU A 52 3.89 19.02 6.74
C LEU A 52 2.36 18.87 6.68
N LEU A 53 1.73 19.67 5.85
CA LEU A 53 0.27 19.70 5.70
C LEU A 53 -0.31 18.45 5.02
N ILE A 54 0.55 17.66 4.33
CA ILE A 54 0.16 16.41 3.67
C ILE A 54 0.01 15.22 4.64
N ILE A 55 0.50 15.34 5.87
CA ILE A 55 0.42 14.25 6.85
C ILE A 55 -1.01 14.09 7.35
N PRO A 56 -1.62 12.88 7.28
CA PRO A 56 -2.99 12.66 7.71
C PRO A 56 -3.11 12.58 9.25
N ALA A 57 -4.33 12.61 9.74
CA ALA A 57 -4.64 12.37 11.15
C ALA A 57 -4.22 10.96 11.58
N GLY A 58 -3.81 10.81 12.85
CA GLY A 58 -3.25 9.57 13.38
C GLY A 58 -4.13 8.33 13.18
N TYR A 59 -5.47 8.48 13.31
CA TYR A 59 -6.41 7.36 13.08
C TYR A 59 -6.31 6.75 11.68
N THR A 60 -5.85 7.51 10.68
CA THR A 60 -5.73 7.07 9.30
C THR A 60 -4.78 5.87 9.17
N PHE A 61 -3.77 5.78 10.05
CA PHE A 61 -2.83 4.67 10.09
C PHE A 61 -3.46 3.33 10.53
N SER A 62 -4.71 3.33 11.05
CA SER A 62 -5.44 2.08 11.35
C SER A 62 -5.64 1.19 10.12
N ILE A 63 -5.51 1.73 8.92
CA ILE A 63 -5.54 0.97 7.66
C ILE A 63 -4.51 -0.16 7.62
N TRP A 64 -3.40 -0.06 8.38
CA TRP A 64 -2.44 -1.15 8.50
C TRP A 64 -3.07 -2.43 9.07
N GLY A 65 -4.03 -2.29 10.00
CA GLY A 65 -4.79 -3.43 10.51
C GLY A 65 -5.56 -4.15 9.41
N LEU A 66 -6.22 -3.40 8.52
CA LEU A 66 -6.94 -3.94 7.38
C LEU A 66 -5.99 -4.60 6.37
N ILE A 67 -4.85 -3.96 6.08
CA ILE A 67 -3.81 -4.50 5.19
C ILE A 67 -3.31 -5.83 5.74
N TYR A 68 -2.89 -5.89 7.00
CA TYR A 68 -2.35 -7.12 7.59
C TYR A 68 -3.40 -8.22 7.69
N ALA A 69 -4.64 -7.92 8.04
CA ALA A 69 -5.73 -8.90 8.01
C ALA A 69 -5.91 -9.51 6.60
N GLY A 70 -5.89 -8.68 5.57
CA GLY A 70 -5.96 -9.13 4.18
C GLY A 70 -4.75 -9.97 3.76
N LEU A 71 -3.53 -9.57 4.14
CA LEU A 71 -2.30 -10.31 3.84
C LEU A 71 -2.21 -11.65 4.59
N ILE A 72 -2.76 -11.74 5.80
CA ILE A 72 -2.91 -13.02 6.51
C ILE A 72 -3.86 -13.93 5.72
N GLY A 73 -5.00 -13.41 5.26
CA GLY A 73 -5.93 -14.15 4.39
C GLY A 73 -5.25 -14.66 3.11
N TYR A 74 -4.43 -13.83 2.46
CA TYR A 74 -3.60 -14.24 1.32
C TYR A 74 -2.61 -15.36 1.69
N ALA A 75 -1.87 -15.20 2.80
CA ALA A 75 -0.87 -16.18 3.23
C ALA A 75 -1.50 -17.54 3.55
N VAL A 76 -2.66 -17.55 4.20
CA VAL A 76 -3.43 -18.78 4.46
C VAL A 76 -3.91 -19.40 3.15
N TYR A 77 -4.51 -18.59 2.26
CA TYR A 77 -5.04 -19.08 0.99
C TYR A 77 -3.94 -19.70 0.12
N GLN A 78 -2.82 -19.02 -0.06
CA GLN A 78 -1.71 -19.50 -0.88
C GLN A 78 -1.02 -20.75 -0.28
N ALA A 79 -1.11 -20.97 1.06
CA ALA A 79 -0.53 -22.12 1.74
C ALA A 79 -1.31 -23.41 1.54
N LEU A 80 -2.56 -23.34 1.07
CA LEU A 80 -3.39 -24.53 0.84
C LEU A 80 -2.72 -25.48 -0.17
N PRO A 81 -2.73 -26.80 0.05
CA PRO A 81 -2.13 -27.77 -0.88
C PRO A 81 -2.62 -27.63 -2.32
N ARG A 82 -3.91 -27.33 -2.50
CA ARG A 82 -4.55 -27.12 -3.82
C ARG A 82 -4.06 -25.85 -4.55
N GLN A 83 -3.35 -24.95 -3.87
CA GLN A 83 -2.81 -23.73 -4.45
C GLN A 83 -1.33 -23.84 -4.84
N ARG A 84 -0.71 -24.99 -4.65
CA ARG A 84 0.71 -25.22 -5.01
C ARG A 84 0.96 -24.98 -6.48
N ASP A 85 0.08 -25.47 -7.34
CA ASP A 85 0.20 -25.37 -8.79
C ASP A 85 -0.41 -24.09 -9.39
N ASN A 86 -0.92 -23.19 -8.54
CA ASN A 86 -1.52 -21.95 -8.99
C ASN A 86 -0.44 -20.99 -9.52
N GLU A 87 -0.35 -20.88 -10.85
CA GLU A 87 0.64 -20.02 -11.51
C GLU A 87 0.58 -18.56 -11.10
N ARG A 88 -0.61 -18.01 -10.81
CA ARG A 88 -0.77 -16.62 -10.40
C ARG A 88 -0.07 -16.39 -9.07
N LEU A 89 -0.26 -17.30 -8.11
CA LEU A 89 0.38 -17.23 -6.80
C LEU A 89 1.89 -17.45 -6.91
N ARG A 90 2.35 -18.33 -7.83
CA ARG A 90 3.78 -18.50 -8.12
C ARG A 90 4.41 -17.20 -8.62
N ARG A 91 3.75 -16.50 -9.53
CA ARG A 91 4.26 -15.26 -10.14
C ARG A 91 4.42 -14.11 -9.15
N ILE A 92 3.58 -14.03 -8.12
CA ILE A 92 3.58 -12.92 -7.15
C ILE A 92 4.35 -13.20 -5.86
N ALA A 93 4.69 -14.45 -5.57
CA ALA A 93 5.28 -14.85 -4.29
C ALA A 93 6.60 -14.14 -3.99
N TRP A 94 7.54 -14.13 -4.92
CA TRP A 94 8.83 -13.47 -4.71
C TRP A 94 8.74 -11.94 -4.66
N PRO A 95 7.99 -11.25 -5.54
CA PRO A 95 7.68 -9.84 -5.33
C PRO A 95 7.06 -9.54 -3.96
N PHE A 96 6.22 -10.44 -3.44
CA PHE A 96 5.66 -10.29 -2.10
C PHE A 96 6.72 -10.41 -1.00
N VAL A 97 7.62 -11.40 -1.09
CA VAL A 97 8.75 -11.52 -0.16
C VAL A 97 9.63 -10.25 -0.19
N VAL A 98 9.91 -9.72 -1.38
CA VAL A 98 10.65 -8.46 -1.55
C VAL A 98 9.88 -7.29 -0.91
N SER A 99 8.55 -7.22 -1.08
CA SER A 99 7.74 -6.18 -0.45
C SER A 99 7.78 -6.26 1.08
N CYS A 100 7.78 -7.45 1.65
CA CYS A 100 7.94 -7.66 3.09
C CYS A 100 9.31 -7.17 3.58
N ALA A 101 10.39 -7.52 2.89
CA ALA A 101 11.73 -7.05 3.24
C ALA A 101 11.86 -5.52 3.14
N ALA A 102 11.31 -4.92 2.08
CA ALA A 102 11.30 -3.47 1.90
C ALA A 102 10.47 -2.76 2.99
N ASN A 103 9.33 -3.35 3.41
CA ASN A 103 8.51 -2.81 4.51
C ASN A 103 9.29 -2.80 5.83
N VAL A 104 9.94 -3.90 6.19
CA VAL A 104 10.76 -3.98 7.40
C VAL A 104 11.94 -3.00 7.33
N ALA A 105 12.63 -2.91 6.20
CA ALA A 105 13.71 -1.97 6.00
C ALA A 105 13.23 -0.52 6.16
N TRP A 106 12.09 -0.16 5.54
CA TRP A 106 11.46 1.15 5.71
C TRP A 106 11.14 1.43 7.18
N LEU A 107 10.53 0.48 7.89
CA LEU A 107 10.15 0.63 9.28
C LEU A 107 11.36 0.95 10.17
N LEU A 108 12.44 0.19 10.01
CA LEU A 108 13.68 0.40 10.77
C LEU A 108 14.30 1.76 10.45
N LEU A 109 14.49 2.08 9.18
CA LEU A 109 15.06 3.36 8.73
C LEU A 109 14.22 4.55 9.20
N TRP A 110 12.87 4.42 9.25
CA TRP A 110 11.95 5.44 9.74
C TRP A 110 12.16 5.72 11.23
N HIS A 111 12.20 4.69 12.06
CA HIS A 111 12.39 4.83 13.50
C HIS A 111 13.78 5.34 13.87
N TYR A 112 14.79 5.00 13.08
CA TYR A 112 16.17 5.51 13.26
C TYR A 112 16.43 6.82 12.50
N ASN A 113 15.39 7.52 12.03
CA ASN A 113 15.45 8.85 11.42
C ASN A 113 16.36 8.95 10.17
N ARG A 114 16.47 7.86 9.40
CA ARG A 114 17.24 7.82 8.15
C ARG A 114 16.35 8.18 6.94
N PHE A 115 15.71 9.36 6.99
CA PHE A 115 14.62 9.74 6.08
C PHE A 115 14.98 9.69 4.59
N GLY A 116 16.17 10.04 4.19
CA GLY A 116 16.62 9.88 2.79
C GLY A 116 16.62 8.42 2.33
N LEU A 117 17.03 7.49 3.21
CA LEU A 117 17.02 6.04 2.90
C LEU A 117 15.63 5.45 2.98
N THR A 118 14.73 6.00 3.83
CA THR A 118 13.35 5.54 3.90
C THR A 118 12.61 5.70 2.57
N LEU A 119 12.89 6.77 1.83
CA LEU A 119 12.31 6.96 0.50
C LEU A 119 12.74 5.85 -0.47
N GLY A 120 14.01 5.45 -0.44
CA GLY A 120 14.50 4.33 -1.24
C GLY A 120 13.79 3.01 -0.92
N ALA A 121 13.65 2.69 0.38
CA ALA A 121 12.92 1.50 0.82
C ALA A 121 11.42 1.56 0.43
N MET A 122 10.78 2.75 0.56
CA MET A 122 9.39 2.97 0.19
C MET A 122 9.16 2.81 -1.32
N VAL A 123 10.06 3.33 -2.14
CA VAL A 123 10.02 3.15 -3.60
C VAL A 123 10.21 1.68 -3.96
N GLY A 124 11.13 0.97 -3.31
CA GLY A 124 11.30 -0.48 -3.49
C GLY A 124 10.03 -1.27 -3.15
N LEU A 125 9.38 -0.91 -2.04
CA LEU A 125 8.08 -1.48 -1.63
C LEU A 125 7.00 -1.20 -2.69
N LEU A 126 6.88 0.05 -3.14
CA LEU A 126 5.92 0.45 -4.16
C LEU A 126 6.12 -0.32 -5.47
N LEU A 127 7.35 -0.44 -5.95
CA LEU A 127 7.69 -1.17 -7.17
C LEU A 127 7.38 -2.68 -7.05
N ALA A 128 7.62 -3.28 -5.89
CA ALA A 128 7.25 -4.67 -5.62
C ALA A 128 5.72 -4.85 -5.69
N LEU A 129 4.94 -3.94 -5.10
CA LEU A 129 3.48 -3.99 -5.14
C LEU A 129 2.91 -3.71 -6.54
N ILE A 130 3.48 -2.78 -7.29
CA ILE A 130 3.14 -2.56 -8.72
C ILE A 130 3.41 -3.83 -9.52
N THR A 131 4.54 -4.50 -9.27
CA THR A 131 4.88 -5.77 -9.93
C THR A 131 3.83 -6.85 -9.63
N ILE A 132 3.37 -6.94 -8.39
CA ILE A 132 2.28 -7.85 -7.99
C ILE A 132 1.00 -7.50 -8.73
N ASP A 133 0.58 -6.24 -8.75
CA ASP A 133 -0.64 -5.79 -9.42
C ASP A 133 -0.61 -6.09 -10.92
N VAL A 134 0.52 -5.81 -11.59
CA VAL A 134 0.70 -6.08 -13.02
C VAL A 134 0.64 -7.59 -13.30
N ARG A 135 1.27 -8.42 -12.46
CA ARG A 135 1.28 -9.89 -12.63
C ARG A 135 -0.05 -10.54 -12.33
N LEU A 136 -0.84 -9.97 -11.41
CA LEU A 136 -2.22 -10.40 -11.16
C LEU A 136 -3.15 -10.05 -12.31
N GLY A 137 -2.88 -8.96 -13.01
CA GLY A 137 -3.70 -8.46 -14.12
C GLY A 137 -5.14 -8.14 -13.70
N GLN A 138 -6.03 -8.04 -14.67
CA GLN A 138 -7.49 -7.95 -14.41
C GLN A 138 -8.02 -9.36 -14.13
N THR A 139 -8.17 -9.70 -12.85
CA THR A 139 -8.43 -11.07 -12.44
C THR A 139 -9.85 -11.53 -12.83
N ARG A 140 -9.92 -12.53 -13.69
CA ARG A 140 -11.13 -13.30 -14.00
C ARG A 140 -11.30 -14.51 -13.07
N GLY A 141 -10.55 -14.59 -11.97
CA GLY A 141 -10.54 -15.72 -11.05
C GLY A 141 -11.79 -15.82 -10.15
N PRO A 142 -11.91 -16.93 -9.38
CA PRO A 142 -13.00 -17.16 -8.45
C PRO A 142 -13.09 -15.99 -7.43
N TRP A 143 -14.29 -15.80 -6.88
CA TRP A 143 -14.54 -14.71 -5.91
C TRP A 143 -13.61 -14.76 -4.70
N VAL A 144 -13.23 -15.98 -4.27
CA VAL A 144 -12.28 -16.20 -3.17
C VAL A 144 -10.90 -15.62 -3.48
N GLU A 145 -10.39 -15.82 -4.70
CA GLU A 145 -9.11 -15.25 -5.13
C GLU A 145 -9.18 -13.72 -5.22
N ARG A 146 -10.32 -13.19 -5.66
CA ARG A 146 -10.52 -11.73 -5.66
C ARG A 146 -10.50 -11.15 -4.25
N LEU A 147 -11.13 -11.82 -3.29
CA LEU A 147 -11.22 -11.38 -1.91
C LEU A 147 -9.89 -11.56 -1.16
N LEU A 148 -9.23 -12.74 -1.31
CA LEU A 148 -8.06 -13.10 -0.51
C LEU A 148 -6.72 -12.77 -1.19
N VAL A 149 -6.73 -12.43 -2.48
CA VAL A 149 -5.49 -12.05 -3.19
C VAL A 149 -5.59 -10.64 -3.73
N ARG A 150 -6.53 -10.38 -4.66
CA ARG A 150 -6.60 -9.09 -5.32
C ARG A 150 -6.87 -7.93 -4.38
N LEU A 151 -7.90 -8.04 -3.56
CA LEU A 151 -8.33 -6.97 -2.65
C LEU A 151 -7.25 -6.55 -1.65
N PRO A 152 -6.55 -7.47 -0.95
CA PRO A 152 -5.47 -7.09 -0.04
C PRO A 152 -4.34 -6.33 -0.73
N PHE A 153 -3.89 -6.80 -1.90
CA PHE A 153 -2.82 -6.13 -2.64
C PHE A 153 -3.25 -4.78 -3.21
N SER A 154 -4.51 -4.64 -3.61
CA SER A 154 -5.06 -3.36 -4.06
C SER A 154 -5.09 -2.32 -2.92
N ILE A 155 -5.59 -2.71 -1.74
CA ILE A 155 -5.59 -1.85 -0.55
C ILE A 155 -4.17 -1.47 -0.17
N TYR A 156 -3.25 -2.43 -0.16
CA TYR A 156 -1.86 -2.20 0.20
C TYR A 156 -1.17 -1.28 -0.82
N LEU A 157 -1.36 -1.50 -2.11
CA LEU A 157 -0.81 -0.63 -3.16
C LEU A 157 -1.35 0.80 -3.04
N GLY A 158 -2.66 0.95 -2.81
CA GLY A 158 -3.29 2.26 -2.62
C GLY A 158 -2.67 3.03 -1.44
N TRP A 159 -2.50 2.36 -0.30
CA TRP A 159 -1.89 2.95 0.89
C TRP A 159 -0.43 3.33 0.67
N VAL A 160 0.38 2.42 0.09
CA VAL A 160 1.80 2.67 -0.16
C VAL A 160 2.00 3.77 -1.21
N SER A 161 1.09 3.93 -2.17
CA SER A 161 1.15 5.05 -3.13
C SER A 161 1.05 6.40 -2.42
N VAL A 162 0.09 6.58 -1.51
CA VAL A 162 -0.02 7.79 -0.69
C VAL A 162 1.16 7.92 0.27
N ALA A 163 1.54 6.84 0.94
CA ALA A 163 2.67 6.84 1.86
C ALA A 163 3.99 7.22 1.17
N THR A 164 4.18 6.87 -0.11
CA THR A 164 5.35 7.28 -0.90
C THR A 164 5.38 8.79 -1.12
N ILE A 165 4.23 9.41 -1.43
CA ILE A 165 4.13 10.88 -1.56
C ILE A 165 4.49 11.56 -0.23
N ILE A 166 3.92 11.07 0.88
CA ILE A 166 4.22 11.61 2.22
C ILE A 166 5.69 11.41 2.57
N ASN A 167 6.24 10.23 2.30
CA ASN A 167 7.65 9.91 2.59
C ASN A 167 8.60 10.78 1.77
N ALA A 168 8.28 11.06 0.51
CA ALA A 168 9.05 11.99 -0.33
C ALA A 168 9.04 13.41 0.28
N ALA A 169 7.88 13.90 0.71
CA ALA A 169 7.77 15.20 1.36
C ALA A 169 8.58 15.27 2.67
N VAL A 170 8.52 14.21 3.50
CA VAL A 170 9.32 14.10 4.73
C VAL A 170 10.82 14.08 4.42
N SER A 171 11.24 13.31 3.41
CA SER A 171 12.64 13.20 3.03
C SER A 171 13.21 14.52 2.51
N LEU A 172 12.43 15.24 1.71
CA LEU A 172 12.79 16.58 1.22
C LEU A 172 12.90 17.58 2.37
N TYR A 173 11.91 17.60 3.27
CA TYR A 173 11.96 18.48 4.45
C TYR A 173 13.15 18.16 5.33
N ALA A 174 13.44 16.89 5.59
CA ALA A 174 14.61 16.48 6.38
C ALA A 174 15.96 16.82 5.71
N ALA A 175 15.97 16.98 4.38
CA ALA A 175 17.11 17.47 3.62
C ALA A 175 17.24 19.01 3.59
N GLY A 176 16.38 19.73 4.32
CA GLY A 176 16.38 21.18 4.39
C GLY A 176 15.55 21.88 3.30
N TRP A 177 14.77 21.15 2.50
CA TRP A 177 13.89 21.76 1.51
C TRP A 177 12.54 22.11 2.14
N GLU A 178 12.30 23.38 2.35
CA GLU A 178 11.08 23.87 3.01
C GLU A 178 9.90 24.18 2.04
N GLY A 179 10.05 23.83 0.78
CA GLY A 179 9.10 24.15 -0.28
C GLY A 179 9.49 25.41 -1.09
N THR A 180 8.64 25.71 -2.08
CA THR A 180 8.80 26.95 -2.85
C THR A 180 8.19 28.13 -2.11
N PRO A 181 8.59 29.40 -2.40
CA PRO A 181 7.97 30.59 -1.85
C PRO A 181 6.46 30.70 -2.08
N ALA A 182 5.94 29.96 -3.04
CA ALA A 182 4.53 29.99 -3.48
C ALA A 182 3.51 29.46 -2.47
N SER A 183 3.94 28.99 -1.32
CA SER A 183 3.21 28.52 -0.15
C SER A 183 3.22 26.99 0.02
N ARG A 184 3.43 26.56 1.25
CA ARG A 184 3.31 25.14 1.68
C ARG A 184 1.94 24.55 1.36
N GLU A 185 0.90 25.39 1.38
CA GLU A 185 -0.48 25.02 1.08
C GLU A 185 -0.67 24.69 -0.40
N ALA A 186 -0.18 25.52 -1.31
CA ALA A 186 -0.28 25.29 -2.74
C ALA A 186 0.48 24.02 -3.17
N TRP A 187 1.66 23.79 -2.59
CA TRP A 187 2.41 22.55 -2.81
C TRP A 187 1.62 21.30 -2.34
N THR A 188 1.04 21.38 -1.13
CA THR A 188 0.22 20.28 -0.59
C THR A 188 -1.03 20.05 -1.44
N ALA A 189 -1.72 21.11 -1.87
CA ALA A 189 -2.86 21.02 -2.77
C ALA A 189 -2.48 20.34 -4.11
N GLY A 190 -1.32 20.67 -4.66
CA GLY A 190 -0.78 20.00 -5.85
C GLY A 190 -0.56 18.51 -5.67
N LEU A 191 0.05 18.10 -4.55
CA LEU A 191 0.28 16.68 -4.22
C LEU A 191 -1.04 15.92 -4.01
N LEU A 192 -2.03 16.51 -3.35
CA LEU A 192 -3.36 15.93 -3.18
C LEU A 192 -4.07 15.75 -4.53
N SER A 193 -4.00 16.76 -5.39
CA SER A 193 -4.59 16.70 -6.73
C SER A 193 -3.93 15.62 -7.60
N LEU A 194 -2.60 15.53 -7.57
CA LEU A 194 -1.85 14.46 -8.25
C LEU A 194 -2.25 13.07 -7.74
N GLY A 195 -2.31 12.89 -6.43
CA GLY A 195 -2.70 11.62 -5.83
C GLY A 195 -4.13 11.22 -6.17
N ALA A 196 -5.07 12.19 -6.20
CA ALA A 196 -6.45 11.94 -6.61
C ALA A 196 -6.54 11.54 -8.10
N ALA A 197 -5.81 12.24 -8.97
CA ALA A 197 -5.75 11.92 -10.41
C ALA A 197 -5.18 10.52 -10.67
N LEU A 198 -4.11 10.14 -9.97
CA LEU A 198 -3.54 8.78 -10.02
C LEU A 198 -4.56 7.74 -9.52
N GLY A 199 -5.23 8.02 -8.39
CA GLY A 199 -6.25 7.16 -7.82
C GLY A 199 -7.41 6.92 -8.79
N ALA A 200 -7.93 7.98 -9.39
CA ALA A 200 -9.00 7.93 -10.36
C ALA A 200 -8.59 7.14 -11.61
N THR A 201 -7.45 7.49 -12.20
CA THR A 201 -6.96 6.89 -13.45
C THR A 201 -6.69 5.39 -13.28
N LEU A 202 -5.95 5.00 -12.24
CA LEU A 202 -5.61 3.61 -11.99
C LEU A 202 -6.83 2.79 -11.54
N GLY A 203 -7.68 3.35 -10.67
CA GLY A 203 -8.90 2.69 -10.23
C GLY A 203 -9.82 2.35 -11.39
N VAL A 204 -10.14 3.35 -12.23
CA VAL A 204 -11.03 3.16 -13.38
C VAL A 204 -10.39 2.28 -14.46
N SER A 205 -9.11 2.52 -14.81
CA SER A 205 -8.44 1.75 -15.87
C SER A 205 -8.28 0.27 -15.52
N ARG A 206 -8.07 -0.04 -14.24
CA ARG A 206 -7.90 -1.41 -13.74
C ARG A 206 -9.22 -2.08 -13.33
N GLY A 207 -10.32 -1.33 -13.26
CA GLY A 207 -11.58 -1.83 -12.72
C GLY A 207 -11.47 -2.21 -11.24
N ASP A 208 -10.71 -1.45 -10.49
CA ASP A 208 -10.35 -1.70 -9.09
C ASP A 208 -10.93 -0.61 -8.17
N PRO A 209 -12.03 -0.86 -7.48
CA PRO A 209 -12.66 0.12 -6.61
C PRO A 209 -11.92 0.32 -5.28
N ALA A 210 -11.10 -0.65 -4.84
CA ALA A 210 -10.42 -0.58 -3.55
C ALA A 210 -9.28 0.44 -3.56
N PHE A 211 -8.54 0.53 -4.66
CA PHE A 211 -7.43 1.47 -4.80
C PHE A 211 -7.86 2.93 -4.58
N PRO A 212 -8.86 3.50 -5.33
CA PRO A 212 -9.31 4.86 -5.08
C PRO A 212 -10.00 5.04 -3.73
N ALA A 213 -10.66 4.01 -3.17
CA ALA A 213 -11.25 4.09 -1.84
C ALA A 213 -10.18 4.30 -0.74
N VAL A 214 -9.01 3.69 -0.88
CA VAL A 214 -7.87 3.92 0.03
C VAL A 214 -7.29 5.32 -0.11
N ILE A 215 -7.20 5.85 -1.33
CA ILE A 215 -6.79 7.25 -1.57
C ILE A 215 -7.78 8.21 -0.89
N ALA A 216 -9.09 7.95 -1.03
CA ALA A 216 -10.14 8.74 -0.39
C ALA A 216 -10.00 8.70 1.15
N TRP A 217 -9.77 7.53 1.74
CA TRP A 217 -9.51 7.37 3.17
C TRP A 217 -8.32 8.22 3.65
N ALA A 218 -7.21 8.14 2.95
CA ALA A 218 -6.00 8.88 3.29
C ALA A 218 -6.22 10.40 3.22
N PHE A 219 -6.88 10.88 2.17
CA PHE A 219 -7.13 12.31 1.97
C PHE A 219 -8.20 12.87 2.91
N ALA A 220 -9.20 12.07 3.27
CA ALA A 220 -10.12 12.42 4.34
C ALA A 220 -9.37 12.59 5.69
N GLY A 221 -8.36 11.76 5.94
CA GLY A 221 -7.47 11.91 7.09
C GLY A 221 -6.63 13.19 7.05
N VAL A 222 -6.14 13.61 5.88
CA VAL A 222 -5.47 14.90 5.70
C VAL A 222 -6.43 16.04 5.96
N ALA A 223 -7.63 16.01 5.36
CA ALA A 223 -8.64 17.02 5.54
C ALA A 223 -9.05 17.20 7.02
N ALA A 224 -9.23 16.08 7.74
CA ALA A 224 -9.56 16.10 9.16
C ALA A 224 -8.44 16.72 10.02
N ARG A 225 -7.17 16.41 9.73
CA ARG A 225 -6.03 17.01 10.44
C ARG A 225 -5.89 18.51 10.16
N GLN A 226 -6.18 18.92 8.94
CA GLN A 226 -5.98 20.28 8.44
C GLN A 226 -7.28 21.12 8.44
N ALA A 227 -8.25 20.80 9.31
CA ALA A 227 -9.56 21.44 9.34
C ALA A 227 -9.51 22.98 9.43
N GLY A 228 -8.44 23.54 10.01
CA GLY A 228 -8.21 24.99 10.09
C GLY A 228 -7.45 25.61 8.91
N ALA A 229 -6.97 24.81 7.94
CA ALA A 229 -6.21 25.31 6.80
C ALA A 229 -7.14 25.67 5.64
N PRO A 230 -7.27 26.99 5.26
CA PRO A 230 -8.33 27.46 4.37
C PRO A 230 -8.24 26.90 2.94
N LEU A 231 -7.06 26.52 2.48
CA LEU A 231 -6.85 25.92 1.16
C LEU A 231 -6.76 24.39 1.21
N VAL A 232 -6.00 23.84 2.17
CA VAL A 232 -5.67 22.41 2.19
C VAL A 232 -6.86 21.56 2.55
N ALA A 233 -7.66 21.94 3.55
CA ALA A 233 -8.80 21.14 3.98
C ALA A 233 -9.87 20.97 2.87
N PRO A 234 -10.34 22.04 2.21
CA PRO A 234 -11.29 21.91 1.10
C PRO A 234 -10.72 21.08 -0.07
N VAL A 235 -9.47 21.30 -0.44
CA VAL A 235 -8.83 20.51 -1.51
C VAL A 235 -8.70 19.04 -1.14
N ALA A 236 -8.34 18.72 0.10
CA ALA A 236 -8.25 17.35 0.56
C ALA A 236 -9.63 16.66 0.59
N TRP A 237 -10.68 17.34 1.01
CA TRP A 237 -12.05 16.81 0.92
C TRP A 237 -12.50 16.62 -0.52
N ALA A 238 -12.24 17.59 -1.40
CA ALA A 238 -12.57 17.47 -2.83
C ALA A 238 -11.82 16.29 -3.49
N ALA A 239 -10.52 16.13 -3.18
CA ALA A 239 -9.70 15.02 -3.65
C ALA A 239 -10.19 13.67 -3.13
N ALA A 240 -10.60 13.60 -1.85
CA ALA A 240 -11.20 12.39 -1.27
C ALA A 240 -12.54 12.05 -1.94
N ALA A 241 -13.41 13.03 -2.15
CA ALA A 241 -14.68 12.85 -2.83
C ALA A 241 -14.49 12.41 -4.30
N ALA A 242 -13.57 13.04 -5.03
CA ALA A 242 -13.24 12.68 -6.39
C ALA A 242 -12.76 11.22 -6.48
N ALA A 243 -11.86 10.80 -5.60
CA ALA A 243 -11.39 9.42 -5.53
C ALA A 243 -12.55 8.47 -5.20
N LEU A 244 -13.40 8.80 -4.23
CA LEU A 244 -14.53 7.97 -3.84
C LEU A 244 -15.56 7.79 -4.96
N VAL A 245 -15.86 8.85 -5.73
CA VAL A 245 -16.80 8.78 -6.87
C VAL A 245 -16.26 7.89 -7.99
N THR A 246 -14.94 7.75 -8.13
CA THR A 246 -14.36 6.85 -9.15
C THR A 246 -14.44 5.38 -8.77
N ALA A 247 -14.63 5.03 -7.50
CA ALA A 247 -14.74 3.62 -7.06
C ALA A 247 -15.94 2.88 -7.69
N PRO A 248 -17.19 3.40 -7.70
CA PRO A 248 -18.29 2.77 -8.42
C PRO A 248 -18.09 2.73 -9.93
N MET A 249 -17.44 3.71 -10.54
CA MET A 249 -17.09 3.70 -11.97
C MET A 249 -16.12 2.56 -12.29
N ALA A 250 -15.11 2.34 -11.45
CA ALA A 250 -14.20 1.21 -11.54
C ALA A 250 -14.94 -0.13 -11.43
N TRP A 251 -15.86 -0.23 -10.47
CA TRP A 251 -16.69 -1.43 -10.29
C TRP A 251 -17.59 -1.71 -11.50
N LEU A 252 -18.29 -0.69 -12.03
CA LEU A 252 -19.13 -0.81 -13.23
C LEU A 252 -18.32 -1.25 -14.46
N ARG A 253 -17.11 -0.71 -14.64
CA ARG A 253 -16.21 -1.14 -15.71
C ARG A 253 -15.83 -2.62 -15.55
N ALA A 254 -15.44 -3.03 -14.35
CA ALA A 254 -15.13 -4.41 -14.06
C ALA A 254 -16.33 -5.34 -14.31
N TYR A 255 -17.55 -4.89 -14.02
CA TYR A 255 -18.79 -5.62 -14.26
C TYR A 255 -19.08 -5.79 -15.76
N ARG A 256 -19.01 -4.70 -16.55
CA ARG A 256 -19.24 -4.73 -18.01
C ARG A 256 -18.26 -5.68 -18.72
N HIS A 257 -16.99 -5.65 -18.36
CA HIS A 257 -16.00 -6.58 -18.94
C HIS A 257 -16.27 -8.06 -18.58
N ARG A 258 -17.06 -8.34 -17.54
CA ARG A 258 -17.49 -9.71 -17.19
C ARG A 258 -18.70 -10.19 -17.98
N ALA A 259 -19.60 -9.26 -18.34
CA ALA A 259 -20.82 -9.58 -19.08
C ALA A 259 -20.56 -9.89 -20.57
N HIS A 260 -19.39 -9.48 -21.09
CA HIS A 260 -19.00 -9.67 -22.49
C HIS A 260 -17.87 -10.71 -22.69
N ALA A 261 -17.49 -11.44 -21.65
CA ALA A 261 -16.47 -12.48 -21.67
C ALA A 261 -17.00 -13.87 -21.29
#